data_0f175b25a9f29081dc26d39d6ca6d34f
#
_entry.id   0f175b25a9f29081dc26d39d6ca6d34f
#
_cell.length_a   1.000
_cell.length_b   1.000
_cell.length_c   1.000
_cell.angle_alpha   90.00
_cell.angle_beta   90.00
_cell.angle_gamma   90.00
#
_symmetry.space_group_name_H-M   'P 1'
#
loop_
_entity.id
_entity.type
_entity.pdbx_description
1 polymer ?
#
loop_
_entity_poly.entity_id
_entity_poly.type
_entity_poly.pdbx_seq_one_letter_code
_entity_poly.pdbx_strand_id
1 'polypeptide(L)'
;MKRVLAVITLLLGLAAASYGYNDHRGHNLDSLERAVARWTPDAVDKASDEELVKLNRAYRDLMLGYNVLNGEKSLFYARKALSISRPRGWYAADSDAYRYIGQIYYGREQYDSARVYYLASLAAVEAMAAGATSPTNQEGYTEREIDDYYSALYGSIGNLYNMMDSIPQAMDYYEKAGAIFEKYGWNESNSILHYNMGETWLDEGDAHKAKAEYDKAMAFADASGDSLMIVDVWKGYGRLYMEKGQTRKSLSYLRKADAYYAAHPDFAPNFRTENLDVMKEVLSRQKLQLGRITGVLVALVLAAAGLFFSRRKKASDKADETAPAAVSADAPELTEREKEILELLTKGYTTPQIADCLGLSPETVKWYRKKLLVKFDVANTAELTSTAKDMGLI
;
A
#
# COMPACT_ATOMS: atom_id res chain seq x y z
N MET A 1 -6.88 -0.06 7.25
CA MET A 1 -5.79 0.86 6.88
C MET A 1 -5.37 0.75 5.41
N LYS A 2 -5.35 -0.46 4.79
CA LYS A 2 -5.01 -0.64 3.35
C LYS A 2 -6.03 0.02 2.39
N ARG A 3 -7.31 0.04 2.72
CA ARG A 3 -8.40 0.56 1.87
C ARG A 3 -8.57 2.09 1.91
N VAL A 4 -8.14 2.76 2.95
CA VAL A 4 -8.31 4.22 3.12
C VAL A 4 -7.41 5.02 2.16
N LEU A 5 -6.20 4.53 1.85
CA LEU A 5 -5.28 5.22 0.94
C LEU A 5 -5.77 5.21 -0.53
N ALA A 6 -6.41 4.12 -0.97
CA ALA A 6 -6.94 4.00 -2.34
C ALA A 6 -8.11 4.97 -2.61
N VAL A 7 -8.91 5.28 -1.58
CA VAL A 7 -10.13 6.09 -1.71
C VAL A 7 -9.84 7.56 -2.01
N ILE A 8 -8.78 8.13 -1.45
CA ILE A 8 -8.46 9.56 -1.63
C ILE A 8 -7.97 9.84 -3.05
N THR A 9 -7.16 8.98 -3.61
CA THR A 9 -6.67 9.08 -5.00
C THR A 9 -7.81 8.93 -6.01
N LEU A 10 -8.78 8.06 -5.70
CA LEU A 10 -9.93 7.75 -6.55
C LEU A 10 -10.93 8.91 -6.65
N LEU A 11 -11.20 9.61 -5.55
CA LEU A 11 -12.16 10.71 -5.50
C LEU A 11 -11.71 11.92 -6.32
N LEU A 12 -10.41 12.17 -6.40
CA LEU A 12 -9.85 13.28 -7.16
C LEU A 12 -9.75 12.98 -8.66
N GLY A 13 -9.47 11.72 -9.05
CA GLY A 13 -9.33 11.32 -10.45
C GLY A 13 -10.66 11.29 -11.21
N LEU A 14 -11.72 10.69 -10.65
CA LEU A 14 -13.02 10.60 -11.31
C LEU A 14 -13.77 11.94 -11.36
N ALA A 15 -13.56 12.83 -10.40
CA ALA A 15 -14.09 14.19 -10.45
C ALA A 15 -13.41 15.03 -11.54
N ALA A 16 -12.14 14.72 -11.88
CA ALA A 16 -11.41 15.43 -12.93
C ALA A 16 -11.81 14.98 -14.35
N ALA A 17 -12.13 13.69 -14.52
CA ALA A 17 -12.41 13.11 -15.84
C ALA A 17 -13.84 13.38 -16.37
N SER A 18 -14.82 13.55 -15.49
CA SER A 18 -16.22 13.71 -15.91
C SER A 18 -16.68 15.14 -16.20
N TYR A 19 -15.92 16.12 -15.77
CA TYR A 19 -16.09 17.53 -16.14
C TYR A 19 -14.70 18.14 -16.11
N GLY A 20 -14.21 18.62 -17.28
CA GLY A 20 -12.91 19.28 -17.36
C GLY A 20 -12.66 20.14 -16.13
N TYR A 21 -11.77 19.67 -15.27
CA TYR A 21 -11.35 20.35 -14.03
C TYR A 21 -10.55 21.63 -14.35
N ASN A 22 -10.99 22.31 -15.40
CA ASN A 22 -10.49 23.61 -15.83
C ASN A 22 -11.43 24.74 -15.45
N ASP A 23 -12.37 24.51 -14.54
CA ASP A 23 -13.18 25.60 -14.03
C ASP A 23 -13.05 25.80 -12.53
N HIS A 24 -11.82 26.04 -12.07
CA HIS A 24 -11.60 27.05 -11.06
C HIS A 24 -11.91 28.43 -11.68
N ARG A 25 -13.06 28.56 -12.31
CA ARG A 25 -13.68 29.85 -12.42
C ARG A 25 -13.81 30.29 -11.00
N GLY A 26 -13.04 31.31 -10.63
CA GLY A 26 -13.12 31.98 -9.34
C GLY A 26 -14.53 32.54 -9.12
N HIS A 27 -15.54 31.68 -9.13
CA HIS A 27 -16.83 31.98 -8.58
C HIS A 27 -16.55 32.23 -7.12
N ASN A 28 -16.53 33.49 -6.78
CA ASN A 28 -16.50 33.94 -5.41
C ASN A 28 -17.71 33.27 -4.72
N LEU A 29 -17.50 32.11 -4.07
CA LEU A 29 -18.56 31.36 -3.40
C LEU A 29 -19.36 32.25 -2.46
N ASP A 30 -18.71 33.24 -1.83
CA ASP A 30 -19.35 34.23 -0.99
C ASP A 30 -20.34 35.13 -1.79
N SER A 31 -20.02 35.42 -3.04
CA SER A 31 -20.92 36.16 -3.92
C SER A 31 -22.14 35.34 -4.32
N LEU A 32 -21.94 34.05 -4.64
CA LEU A 32 -23.05 33.14 -4.92
C LEU A 32 -23.91 32.91 -3.68
N GLU A 33 -23.30 32.70 -2.49
CA GLU A 33 -24.05 32.58 -1.23
C GLU A 33 -24.92 33.82 -0.98
N ARG A 34 -24.39 35.04 -1.15
CA ARG A 34 -25.17 36.28 -1.02
C ARG A 34 -26.28 36.37 -2.05
N ALA A 35 -26.05 35.93 -3.27
CA ALA A 35 -27.04 35.92 -4.33
C ALA A 35 -28.22 34.98 -4.03
N VAL A 36 -27.94 33.80 -3.48
CA VAL A 36 -29.00 32.83 -3.14
C VAL A 36 -29.65 33.09 -1.79
N ALA A 37 -29.00 33.80 -0.86
CA ALA A 37 -29.53 34.07 0.48
C ALA A 37 -30.84 34.87 0.46
N ARG A 38 -31.10 35.66 -0.59
CA ARG A 38 -32.35 36.45 -0.77
C ARG A 38 -33.56 35.59 -1.14
N TRP A 39 -33.36 34.33 -1.52
CA TRP A 39 -34.45 33.46 -1.93
C TRP A 39 -35.08 32.78 -0.71
N THR A 40 -36.15 33.35 -0.23
CA THR A 40 -37.01 32.77 0.81
C THR A 40 -37.92 31.68 0.20
N PRO A 41 -38.51 30.77 1.00
CA PRO A 41 -39.50 29.82 0.48
C PRO A 41 -40.64 30.47 -0.30
N ASP A 42 -41.22 31.58 0.21
CA ASP A 42 -42.25 32.32 -0.47
C ASP A 42 -41.80 32.96 -1.80
N ALA A 43 -40.55 33.37 -1.91
CA ALA A 43 -39.96 33.83 -3.16
C ALA A 43 -39.80 32.70 -4.19
N VAL A 44 -39.41 31.52 -3.72
CA VAL A 44 -39.29 30.31 -4.57
C VAL A 44 -40.66 29.88 -5.09
N ASP A 45 -41.69 29.92 -4.26
CA ASP A 45 -43.06 29.52 -4.64
C ASP A 45 -43.69 30.45 -5.68
N LYS A 46 -43.24 31.72 -5.73
CA LYS A 46 -43.76 32.75 -6.66
C LYS A 46 -42.88 32.94 -7.89
N ALA A 47 -41.73 32.28 -7.95
CA ALA A 47 -40.76 32.45 -9.02
C ALA A 47 -41.19 31.77 -10.32
N SER A 48 -40.82 32.35 -11.44
CA SER A 48 -40.93 31.73 -12.75
C SER A 48 -39.97 30.58 -12.92
N ASP A 49 -40.25 29.64 -13.85
CA ASP A 49 -39.35 28.53 -14.16
C ASP A 49 -37.95 29.02 -14.59
N GLU A 50 -37.87 30.12 -15.32
CA GLU A 50 -36.58 30.68 -15.73
C GLU A 50 -35.74 31.15 -14.53
N GLU A 51 -36.38 31.79 -13.55
CA GLU A 51 -35.70 32.18 -12.30
C GLU A 51 -35.28 30.99 -11.47
N LEU A 52 -36.14 29.99 -11.40
CA LEU A 52 -35.84 28.72 -10.68
C LEU A 52 -34.70 27.92 -11.34
N VAL A 53 -34.60 27.93 -12.66
CA VAL A 53 -33.47 27.34 -13.38
C VAL A 53 -32.16 28.04 -13.00
N LYS A 54 -32.16 29.38 -12.96
CA LYS A 54 -30.98 30.17 -12.55
C LYS A 54 -30.62 29.88 -11.08
N LEU A 55 -31.63 29.82 -10.19
CA LEU A 55 -31.42 29.52 -8.78
C LEU A 55 -30.91 28.10 -8.56
N ASN A 56 -31.51 27.12 -9.23
CA ASN A 56 -31.06 25.72 -9.15
C ASN A 56 -29.58 25.56 -9.63
N ARG A 57 -29.24 26.27 -10.73
CA ARG A 57 -27.85 26.31 -11.21
C ARG A 57 -26.91 26.89 -10.14
N ALA A 58 -27.29 28.00 -9.51
CA ALA A 58 -26.49 28.62 -8.45
C ALA A 58 -26.29 27.67 -7.24
N TYR A 59 -27.33 26.92 -6.84
CA TYR A 59 -27.20 25.90 -5.81
C TYR A 59 -26.29 24.78 -6.23
N ARG A 60 -26.31 24.32 -7.48
CA ARG A 60 -25.39 23.31 -8.01
C ARG A 60 -23.96 23.82 -8.03
N ASP A 61 -23.72 25.07 -8.44
CA ASP A 61 -22.39 25.68 -8.42
C ASP A 61 -21.82 25.78 -6.98
N LEU A 62 -22.66 26.15 -6.01
CA LEU A 62 -22.30 26.13 -4.58
C LEU A 62 -22.03 24.70 -4.07
N MET A 63 -22.86 23.73 -4.43
CA MET A 63 -22.67 22.33 -4.10
C MET A 63 -21.31 21.83 -4.61
N LEU A 64 -20.99 22.12 -5.86
CA LEU A 64 -19.72 21.75 -6.48
C LEU A 64 -18.53 22.44 -5.81
N GLY A 65 -18.62 23.75 -5.61
CA GLY A 65 -17.57 24.55 -4.98
C GLY A 65 -17.26 24.12 -3.54
N TYR A 66 -18.26 23.65 -2.80
CA TYR A 66 -18.08 23.16 -1.43
C TYR A 66 -17.79 21.66 -1.32
N ASN A 67 -17.89 20.88 -2.39
CA ASN A 67 -17.77 19.43 -2.33
C ASN A 67 -16.46 18.97 -1.65
N VAL A 68 -15.34 19.61 -1.96
CA VAL A 68 -14.03 19.29 -1.37
C VAL A 68 -13.77 20.13 -0.10
N LEU A 69 -14.25 21.38 -0.08
CA LEU A 69 -13.94 22.34 0.97
C LEU A 69 -14.79 22.14 2.24
N ASN A 70 -16.06 21.82 2.08
CA ASN A 70 -17.01 21.68 3.18
C ASN A 70 -18.21 20.80 2.79
N GLY A 71 -18.10 19.50 3.05
CA GLY A 71 -19.14 18.53 2.71
C GLY A 71 -20.53 18.83 3.30
N GLU A 72 -20.63 19.49 4.46
CA GLU A 72 -21.93 19.88 5.03
C GLU A 72 -22.61 20.99 4.23
N LYS A 73 -21.86 22.00 3.83
CA LYS A 73 -22.38 23.05 2.93
C LYS A 73 -22.76 22.47 1.57
N SER A 74 -21.93 21.56 1.03
CA SER A 74 -22.27 20.88 -0.22
C SER A 74 -23.57 20.10 -0.11
N LEU A 75 -23.78 19.30 0.96
CA LEU A 75 -25.05 18.61 1.23
C LEU A 75 -26.23 19.57 1.37
N PHE A 76 -26.03 20.69 2.05
CA PHE A 76 -27.06 21.71 2.21
C PHE A 76 -27.52 22.24 0.84
N TYR A 77 -26.59 22.62 -0.04
CA TYR A 77 -26.94 23.16 -1.36
C TYR A 77 -27.46 22.09 -2.30
N ALA A 78 -26.99 20.85 -2.22
CA ALA A 78 -27.55 19.72 -2.97
C ALA A 78 -29.04 19.52 -2.62
N ARG A 79 -29.38 19.54 -1.33
CA ARG A 79 -30.78 19.44 -0.88
C ARG A 79 -31.64 20.63 -1.33
N LYS A 80 -31.08 21.85 -1.37
CA LYS A 80 -31.73 23.01 -1.92
C LYS A 80 -31.99 22.88 -3.42
N ALA A 81 -31.02 22.38 -4.18
CA ALA A 81 -31.21 22.11 -5.60
C ALA A 81 -32.35 21.09 -5.82
N LEU A 82 -32.32 19.96 -5.08
CA LEU A 82 -33.38 18.92 -5.15
C LEU A 82 -34.77 19.43 -4.77
N SER A 83 -34.87 20.39 -3.83
CA SER A 83 -36.16 20.95 -3.44
C SER A 83 -36.85 21.74 -4.58
N ILE A 84 -36.07 22.21 -5.54
CA ILE A 84 -36.55 22.88 -6.75
C ILE A 84 -36.77 21.89 -7.89
N SER A 85 -35.78 21.06 -8.19
CA SER A 85 -35.76 20.23 -9.39
C SER A 85 -36.70 19.02 -9.30
N ARG A 86 -36.75 18.35 -8.15
CA ARG A 86 -37.49 17.11 -7.98
C ARG A 86 -39.01 17.23 -8.20
N PRO A 87 -39.71 18.25 -7.63
CA PRO A 87 -41.16 18.44 -7.90
C PRO A 87 -41.47 18.75 -9.35
N ARG A 88 -40.45 19.18 -10.12
CA ARG A 88 -40.57 19.61 -11.51
C ARG A 88 -40.07 18.58 -12.52
N GLY A 89 -39.56 17.45 -12.06
CA GLY A 89 -39.03 16.42 -12.94
C GLY A 89 -37.77 16.82 -13.69
N TRP A 90 -36.90 17.65 -13.10
CA TRP A 90 -35.64 18.09 -13.74
C TRP A 90 -34.57 17.03 -13.49
N TYR A 91 -34.72 15.90 -14.14
CA TYR A 91 -33.95 14.69 -13.87
C TYR A 91 -32.46 14.85 -13.99
N ALA A 92 -31.92 15.65 -14.92
CA ALA A 92 -30.49 15.93 -15.02
C ALA A 92 -29.96 16.63 -13.75
N ALA A 93 -30.71 17.63 -13.24
CA ALA A 93 -30.34 18.32 -12.00
C ALA A 93 -30.46 17.39 -10.78
N ASP A 94 -31.47 16.52 -10.76
CA ASP A 94 -31.66 15.51 -9.71
C ASP A 94 -30.51 14.50 -9.72
N SER A 95 -30.14 14.00 -10.90
CA SER A 95 -29.04 13.05 -11.05
C SER A 95 -27.73 13.61 -10.51
N ASP A 96 -27.36 14.82 -10.91
CA ASP A 96 -26.16 15.48 -10.38
C ASP A 96 -26.20 15.62 -8.87
N ALA A 97 -27.28 16.16 -8.32
CA ALA A 97 -27.40 16.39 -6.88
C ALA A 97 -27.32 15.07 -6.10
N TYR A 98 -28.02 14.03 -6.53
CA TYR A 98 -27.96 12.71 -5.90
C TYR A 98 -26.57 12.08 -5.99
N ARG A 99 -25.91 12.17 -7.14
CA ARG A 99 -24.55 11.66 -7.31
C ARG A 99 -23.55 12.32 -6.35
N TYR A 100 -23.60 13.63 -6.19
CA TYR A 100 -22.73 14.35 -5.25
C TYR A 100 -23.05 14.06 -3.79
N ILE A 101 -24.33 13.91 -3.43
CA ILE A 101 -24.71 13.45 -2.09
C ILE A 101 -24.14 12.05 -1.85
N GLY A 102 -24.30 11.14 -2.81
CA GLY A 102 -23.74 9.78 -2.75
C GLY A 102 -22.22 9.80 -2.56
N GLN A 103 -21.51 10.67 -3.28
CA GLN A 103 -20.05 10.83 -3.17
C GLN A 103 -19.62 11.30 -1.78
N ILE A 104 -20.36 12.23 -1.16
CA ILE A 104 -20.07 12.70 0.20
C ILE A 104 -20.26 11.56 1.22
N TYR A 105 -21.34 10.79 1.10
CA TYR A 105 -21.56 9.65 1.98
C TYR A 105 -20.51 8.54 1.75
N TYR A 106 -20.11 8.31 0.50
CA TYR A 106 -19.01 7.40 0.16
C TYR A 106 -17.70 7.83 0.84
N GLY A 107 -17.33 9.10 0.75
CA GLY A 107 -16.14 9.64 1.42
C GLY A 107 -16.19 9.60 2.95
N ARG A 108 -17.39 9.46 3.53
CA ARG A 108 -17.62 9.24 4.97
C ARG A 108 -17.70 7.76 5.35
N GLU A 109 -17.42 6.85 4.42
CA GLU A 109 -17.53 5.40 4.59
C GLU A 109 -18.96 4.93 4.94
N GLN A 110 -19.97 5.77 4.67
CA GLN A 110 -21.39 5.46 4.86
C GLN A 110 -21.96 4.83 3.58
N TYR A 111 -21.46 3.65 3.22
CA TYR A 111 -21.68 3.02 1.93
C TYR A 111 -23.14 2.70 1.63
N ASP A 112 -23.94 2.29 2.63
CA ASP A 112 -25.38 2.06 2.44
C ASP A 112 -26.12 3.36 2.06
N SER A 113 -25.77 4.47 2.69
CA SER A 113 -26.32 5.79 2.34
C SER A 113 -25.86 6.20 0.94
N ALA A 114 -24.58 6.03 0.62
CA ALA A 114 -24.06 6.32 -0.72
C ALA A 114 -24.81 5.51 -1.79
N ARG A 115 -25.07 4.22 -1.54
CA ARG A 115 -25.82 3.35 -2.45
C ARG A 115 -27.22 3.89 -2.75
N VAL A 116 -27.94 4.31 -1.72
CA VAL A 116 -29.30 4.89 -1.90
C VAL A 116 -29.27 6.08 -2.83
N TYR A 117 -28.33 6.99 -2.66
CA TYR A 117 -28.24 8.19 -3.48
C TYR A 117 -27.70 7.93 -4.88
N TYR A 118 -26.74 7.04 -5.06
CA TYR A 118 -26.29 6.65 -6.40
C TYR A 118 -27.39 5.92 -7.21
N LEU A 119 -28.19 5.07 -6.57
CA LEU A 119 -29.33 4.45 -7.24
C LEU A 119 -30.44 5.45 -7.55
N ALA A 120 -30.67 6.46 -6.69
CA ALA A 120 -31.60 7.56 -7.01
C ALA A 120 -31.09 8.41 -8.20
N SER A 121 -29.77 8.63 -8.30
CA SER A 121 -29.17 9.26 -9.46
C SER A 121 -29.34 8.42 -10.73
N LEU A 122 -29.14 7.09 -10.64
CA LEU A 122 -29.34 6.17 -11.76
C LEU A 122 -30.80 6.20 -12.27
N ALA A 123 -31.77 6.17 -11.37
CA ALA A 123 -33.19 6.27 -11.75
C ALA A 123 -33.52 7.60 -12.46
N ALA A 124 -32.86 8.69 -12.09
CA ALA A 124 -33.02 9.97 -12.79
C ALA A 124 -32.43 9.93 -14.21
N VAL A 125 -31.26 9.28 -14.40
CA VAL A 125 -30.68 9.09 -15.74
C VAL A 125 -31.54 8.18 -16.60
N GLU A 126 -32.13 7.12 -16.04
CA GLU A 126 -33.07 6.22 -16.72
C GLU A 126 -34.32 6.98 -17.20
N ALA A 127 -34.83 7.91 -16.39
CA ALA A 127 -35.94 8.76 -16.80
C ALA A 127 -35.54 9.69 -17.99
N MET A 128 -34.34 10.24 -17.98
CA MET A 128 -33.82 11.01 -19.12
C MET A 128 -33.72 10.15 -20.38
N ALA A 129 -33.22 8.93 -20.26
CA ALA A 129 -33.12 7.97 -21.36
C ALA A 129 -34.49 7.55 -21.91
N ALA A 130 -35.53 7.55 -21.05
CA ALA A 130 -36.92 7.30 -21.43
C ALA A 130 -37.62 8.50 -22.10
N GLY A 131 -36.89 9.60 -22.37
CA GLY A 131 -37.39 10.79 -23.08
C GLY A 131 -37.93 11.89 -22.18
N ALA A 132 -37.62 11.89 -20.89
CA ALA A 132 -38.00 13.01 -20.01
C ALA A 132 -37.31 14.32 -20.45
N THR A 133 -38.07 15.41 -20.44
CA THR A 133 -37.59 16.75 -20.83
C THR A 133 -37.49 17.67 -19.61
N SER A 134 -36.84 18.84 -19.77
CA SER A 134 -36.77 19.87 -18.76
C SER A 134 -36.89 21.26 -19.39
N PRO A 135 -37.14 22.34 -18.64
CA PRO A 135 -37.18 23.71 -19.18
C PRO A 135 -35.89 24.13 -19.89
N THR A 136 -34.76 23.51 -19.54
CA THR A 136 -33.45 23.77 -20.13
C THR A 136 -33.13 22.83 -21.29
N ASN A 137 -33.92 21.78 -21.47
CA ASN A 137 -33.77 20.79 -22.54
C ASN A 137 -35.15 20.24 -22.96
N GLN A 138 -35.83 21.04 -23.78
CA GLN A 138 -37.18 20.71 -24.25
C GLN A 138 -37.20 19.69 -25.37
N GLU A 139 -36.08 19.55 -26.09
CA GLU A 139 -35.89 18.56 -27.18
C GLU A 139 -35.51 17.15 -26.65
N GLY A 140 -35.26 17.06 -25.34
CA GLY A 140 -34.76 15.82 -24.73
C GLY A 140 -33.22 15.73 -24.75
N TYR A 141 -32.71 14.64 -24.26
CA TYR A 141 -31.27 14.40 -24.15
C TYR A 141 -30.76 13.55 -25.29
N THR A 142 -29.64 13.93 -25.86
CA THR A 142 -28.93 13.10 -26.85
C THR A 142 -28.37 11.84 -26.20
N GLU A 143 -28.16 10.80 -26.99
CA GLU A 143 -27.52 9.56 -26.53
C GLU A 143 -26.18 9.85 -25.84
N ARG A 144 -25.37 10.76 -26.39
CA ARG A 144 -24.08 11.14 -25.80
C ARG A 144 -24.21 11.78 -24.42
N GLU A 145 -25.17 12.69 -24.24
CA GLU A 145 -25.41 13.32 -22.93
C GLU A 145 -25.88 12.29 -21.90
N ILE A 146 -26.72 11.34 -22.27
CA ILE A 146 -27.16 10.25 -21.43
C ILE A 146 -25.97 9.33 -21.07
N ASP A 147 -25.14 8.97 -22.04
CA ASP A 147 -23.95 8.17 -21.82
C ASP A 147 -22.93 8.87 -20.92
N ASP A 148 -22.78 10.21 -21.02
CA ASP A 148 -21.94 10.99 -20.09
C ASP A 148 -22.41 10.81 -18.64
N TYR A 149 -23.72 10.89 -18.39
CA TYR A 149 -24.29 10.64 -17.05
C TYR A 149 -24.09 9.20 -16.57
N TYR A 150 -24.40 8.21 -17.45
CA TYR A 150 -24.22 6.80 -17.10
C TYR A 150 -22.79 6.47 -16.77
N SER A 151 -21.84 6.94 -17.58
CA SER A 151 -20.42 6.60 -17.41
C SER A 151 -19.87 7.07 -16.07
N ALA A 152 -20.16 8.32 -15.70
CA ALA A 152 -19.75 8.89 -14.41
C ALA A 152 -20.39 8.16 -13.22
N LEU A 153 -21.63 7.73 -13.39
CA LEU A 153 -22.39 7.06 -12.33
C LEU A 153 -21.99 5.60 -12.19
N TYR A 154 -21.82 4.86 -13.30
CA TYR A 154 -21.37 3.46 -13.28
C TYR A 154 -19.99 3.31 -12.65
N GLY A 155 -19.02 4.20 -12.96
CA GLY A 155 -17.73 4.23 -12.28
C GLY A 155 -17.86 4.44 -10.76
N SER A 156 -18.71 5.38 -10.35
CA SER A 156 -18.97 5.65 -8.92
C SER A 156 -19.62 4.47 -8.20
N ILE A 157 -20.59 3.80 -8.84
CA ILE A 157 -21.26 2.62 -8.28
C ILE A 157 -20.31 1.43 -8.24
N GLY A 158 -19.47 1.25 -9.27
CA GLY A 158 -18.44 0.22 -9.29
C GLY A 158 -17.48 0.36 -8.10
N ASN A 159 -16.98 1.58 -7.86
CA ASN A 159 -16.15 1.89 -6.70
C ASN A 159 -16.88 1.61 -5.36
N LEU A 160 -18.16 1.96 -5.28
CA LEU A 160 -18.96 1.70 -4.08
C LEU A 160 -19.08 0.20 -3.79
N TYR A 161 -19.42 -0.62 -4.79
CA TYR A 161 -19.53 -2.06 -4.60
C TYR A 161 -18.18 -2.71 -4.28
N ASN A 162 -17.08 -2.20 -4.83
CA ASN A 162 -15.74 -2.62 -4.44
C ASN A 162 -15.48 -2.36 -2.94
N MET A 163 -15.84 -1.17 -2.44
CA MET A 163 -15.71 -0.86 -1.00
C MET A 163 -16.64 -1.69 -0.10
N MET A 164 -17.72 -2.22 -0.66
CA MET A 164 -18.65 -3.12 0.02
C MET A 164 -18.28 -4.61 -0.13
N ASP A 165 -17.09 -4.93 -0.62
CA ASP A 165 -16.61 -6.29 -0.90
C ASP A 165 -17.53 -7.08 -1.88
N SER A 166 -18.26 -6.38 -2.72
CA SER A 166 -19.17 -6.96 -3.71
C SER A 166 -18.55 -6.94 -5.11
N ILE A 167 -17.47 -7.71 -5.27
CA ILE A 167 -16.62 -7.67 -6.46
C ILE A 167 -17.35 -7.97 -7.77
N PRO A 168 -18.27 -8.98 -7.85
CA PRO A 168 -19.01 -9.22 -9.09
C PRO A 168 -19.83 -8.01 -9.54
N GLN A 169 -20.49 -7.31 -8.60
CA GLN A 169 -21.26 -6.11 -8.90
C GLN A 169 -20.33 -4.93 -9.27
N ALA A 170 -19.20 -4.79 -8.60
CA ALA A 170 -18.22 -3.78 -8.95
C ALA A 170 -17.74 -3.93 -10.40
N MET A 171 -17.39 -5.16 -10.80
CA MET A 171 -16.95 -5.46 -12.16
C MET A 171 -18.03 -5.22 -13.21
N ASP A 172 -19.29 -5.62 -12.95
CA ASP A 172 -20.42 -5.36 -13.86
C ASP A 172 -20.58 -3.85 -14.14
N TYR A 173 -20.50 -3.03 -13.11
CA TYR A 173 -20.58 -1.58 -13.28
C TYR A 173 -19.35 -0.97 -13.95
N TYR A 174 -18.17 -1.47 -13.68
CA TYR A 174 -16.95 -1.04 -14.37
C TYR A 174 -17.00 -1.39 -15.86
N GLU A 175 -17.47 -2.59 -16.24
CA GLU A 175 -17.65 -3.01 -17.63
C GLU A 175 -18.65 -2.13 -18.36
N LYS A 176 -19.78 -1.76 -17.72
CA LYS A 176 -20.75 -0.81 -18.27
C LYS A 176 -20.14 0.58 -18.52
N ALA A 177 -19.32 1.08 -17.58
CA ALA A 177 -18.62 2.35 -17.78
C ALA A 177 -17.59 2.25 -18.91
N GLY A 178 -16.80 1.17 -18.96
CA GLY A 178 -15.78 0.92 -19.96
C GLY A 178 -16.35 0.86 -21.39
N ALA A 179 -17.49 0.21 -21.56
CA ALA A 179 -18.16 0.16 -22.87
C ALA A 179 -18.49 1.57 -23.42
N ILE A 180 -18.90 2.48 -22.52
CA ILE A 180 -19.17 3.87 -22.91
C ILE A 180 -17.85 4.61 -23.21
N PHE A 181 -16.82 4.45 -22.38
CA PHE A 181 -15.52 5.09 -22.60
C PHE A 181 -14.87 4.63 -23.91
N GLU A 182 -14.96 3.36 -24.25
CA GLU A 182 -14.47 2.82 -25.53
C GLU A 182 -15.26 3.36 -26.72
N LYS A 183 -16.60 3.43 -26.61
CA LYS A 183 -17.49 3.97 -27.65
C LYS A 183 -17.10 5.39 -28.07
N TYR A 184 -16.65 6.21 -27.12
CA TYR A 184 -16.30 7.60 -27.38
C TYR A 184 -14.77 7.86 -27.41
N GLY A 185 -13.93 6.84 -27.25
CA GLY A 185 -12.47 6.97 -27.26
C GLY A 185 -11.93 7.77 -26.08
N TRP A 186 -12.57 7.69 -24.91
CA TRP A 186 -12.14 8.40 -23.70
C TRP A 186 -11.01 7.65 -23.00
N ASN A 187 -9.82 7.80 -23.55
CA ASN A 187 -8.63 7.07 -23.11
C ASN A 187 -8.27 7.36 -21.63
N GLU A 188 -8.38 8.60 -21.22
CA GLU A 188 -8.12 9.00 -19.82
C GLU A 188 -9.05 8.26 -18.84
N SER A 189 -10.35 8.27 -19.13
CA SER A 189 -11.36 7.58 -18.31
C SER A 189 -11.14 6.05 -18.32
N ASN A 190 -10.79 5.47 -19.47
CA ASN A 190 -10.44 4.05 -19.56
C ASN A 190 -9.19 3.72 -18.74
N SER A 191 -8.16 4.58 -18.73
CA SER A 191 -6.97 4.38 -17.92
C SER A 191 -7.33 4.32 -16.44
N ILE A 192 -8.11 5.27 -15.94
CA ILE A 192 -8.58 5.31 -14.54
C ILE A 192 -9.41 4.05 -14.22
N LEU A 193 -10.31 3.68 -15.11
CA LEU A 193 -11.18 2.52 -14.92
C LEU A 193 -10.37 1.22 -14.75
N HIS A 194 -9.46 0.96 -15.69
CA HIS A 194 -8.62 -0.24 -15.66
C HIS A 194 -7.63 -0.22 -14.49
N TYR A 195 -7.15 0.97 -14.08
CA TYR A 195 -6.39 1.10 -12.86
C TYR A 195 -7.21 0.65 -11.63
N ASN A 196 -8.47 1.11 -11.51
CA ASN A 196 -9.36 0.73 -10.40
C ASN A 196 -9.69 -0.76 -10.40
N MET A 197 -9.95 -1.35 -11.58
CA MET A 197 -10.13 -2.80 -11.71
C MET A 197 -8.87 -3.56 -11.29
N GLY A 198 -7.69 -3.05 -11.65
CA GLY A 198 -6.40 -3.60 -11.23
C GLY A 198 -6.22 -3.57 -9.71
N GLU A 199 -6.54 -2.46 -9.06
CA GLU A 199 -6.51 -2.32 -7.60
C GLU A 199 -7.48 -3.31 -6.93
N THR A 200 -8.70 -3.44 -7.48
CA THR A 200 -9.69 -4.39 -7.00
C THR A 200 -9.17 -5.83 -7.04
N TRP A 201 -8.61 -6.26 -8.17
CA TRP A 201 -8.04 -7.61 -8.28
C TRP A 201 -6.80 -7.81 -7.41
N LEU A 202 -6.02 -6.75 -7.18
CA LEU A 202 -4.87 -6.82 -6.29
C LEU A 202 -5.29 -7.01 -4.83
N ASP A 203 -6.34 -6.32 -4.39
CA ASP A 203 -6.90 -6.47 -3.03
C ASP A 203 -7.53 -7.86 -2.82
N GLU A 204 -8.10 -8.46 -3.87
CA GLU A 204 -8.57 -9.86 -3.89
C GLU A 204 -7.44 -10.89 -3.94
N GLY A 205 -6.18 -10.45 -4.11
CA GLY A 205 -5.00 -11.32 -4.20
C GLY A 205 -4.76 -11.93 -5.58
N ASP A 206 -5.57 -11.59 -6.60
CA ASP A 206 -5.36 -12.05 -7.98
C ASP A 206 -4.38 -11.15 -8.72
N ALA A 207 -3.08 -11.34 -8.42
CA ALA A 207 -2.00 -10.57 -9.03
C ALA A 207 -1.87 -10.78 -10.55
N HIS A 208 -2.50 -11.79 -11.13
CA HIS A 208 -2.50 -12.00 -12.58
C HIS A 208 -3.52 -11.10 -13.26
N LYS A 209 -4.76 -11.09 -12.78
CA LYS A 209 -5.78 -10.18 -13.27
C LYS A 209 -5.41 -8.72 -13.01
N ALA A 210 -4.91 -8.41 -11.80
CA ALA A 210 -4.43 -7.07 -11.47
C ALA A 210 -3.41 -6.56 -12.50
N LYS A 211 -2.43 -7.41 -12.87
CA LYS A 211 -1.44 -7.05 -13.88
C LYS A 211 -2.07 -6.80 -15.25
N ALA A 212 -3.00 -7.64 -15.66
CA ALA A 212 -3.66 -7.49 -16.95
C ALA A 212 -4.43 -6.16 -17.04
N GLU A 213 -5.10 -5.77 -15.96
CA GLU A 213 -5.81 -4.50 -15.91
C GLU A 213 -4.84 -3.30 -15.86
N TYR A 214 -3.74 -3.38 -15.12
CA TYR A 214 -2.71 -2.32 -15.17
C TYR A 214 -2.02 -2.20 -16.54
N ASP A 215 -1.85 -3.31 -17.27
CA ASP A 215 -1.31 -3.27 -18.64
C ASP A 215 -2.26 -2.51 -19.60
N LYS A 216 -3.58 -2.70 -19.46
CA LYS A 216 -4.58 -1.94 -20.21
C LYS A 216 -4.60 -0.47 -19.76
N ALA A 217 -4.58 -0.21 -18.46
CA ALA A 217 -4.52 1.14 -17.91
C ALA A 217 -3.32 1.91 -18.47
N MET A 218 -2.14 1.28 -18.53
CA MET A 218 -0.94 1.89 -19.12
C MET A 218 -1.11 2.19 -20.60
N ALA A 219 -1.69 1.27 -21.37
CA ALA A 219 -1.91 1.50 -22.81
C ALA A 219 -2.84 2.71 -23.05
N PHE A 220 -3.90 2.84 -22.27
CA PHE A 220 -4.80 4.00 -22.34
C PHE A 220 -4.14 5.29 -21.82
N ALA A 221 -3.32 5.23 -20.76
CA ALA A 221 -2.57 6.37 -20.28
C ALA A 221 -1.57 6.89 -21.33
N ASP A 222 -0.85 5.99 -21.97
CA ASP A 222 0.07 6.34 -23.05
C ASP A 222 -0.70 6.97 -24.24
N ALA A 223 -1.87 6.44 -24.59
CA ALA A 223 -2.71 6.96 -25.67
C ALA A 223 -3.33 8.33 -25.34
N SER A 224 -3.60 8.63 -24.09
CA SER A 224 -4.09 9.94 -23.64
C SER A 224 -2.99 11.01 -23.61
N GLY A 225 -1.73 10.60 -23.44
CA GLY A 225 -0.60 11.49 -23.21
C GLY A 225 -0.59 12.14 -21.82
N ASP A 226 -1.46 11.71 -20.91
CA ASP A 226 -1.54 12.25 -19.56
C ASP A 226 -0.47 11.62 -18.65
N SER A 227 0.51 12.43 -18.29
CA SER A 227 1.62 11.99 -17.43
C SER A 227 1.17 11.55 -16.03
N LEU A 228 0.05 12.08 -15.51
CA LEU A 228 -0.48 11.70 -14.20
C LEU A 228 -1.05 10.30 -14.21
N MET A 229 -1.80 9.94 -15.23
CA MET A 229 -2.33 8.59 -15.39
C MET A 229 -1.20 7.57 -15.45
N ILE A 230 -0.11 7.88 -16.17
CA ILE A 230 1.09 7.05 -16.22
C ILE A 230 1.70 6.88 -14.82
N VAL A 231 1.78 7.95 -14.03
CA VAL A 231 2.33 7.91 -12.67
C VAL A 231 1.47 7.06 -11.74
N ASP A 232 0.14 7.16 -11.82
CA ASP A 232 -0.76 6.34 -11.02
C ASP A 232 -0.63 4.86 -11.38
N VAL A 233 -0.53 4.51 -12.66
CA VAL A 233 -0.29 3.12 -13.08
C VAL A 233 1.08 2.63 -12.59
N TRP A 234 2.12 3.46 -12.55
CA TRP A 234 3.40 3.08 -11.93
C TRP A 234 3.24 2.76 -10.44
N LYS A 235 2.42 3.51 -9.70
CA LYS A 235 2.11 3.19 -8.29
C LYS A 235 1.41 1.83 -8.17
N GLY A 236 0.43 1.56 -9.03
CA GLY A 236 -0.24 0.26 -9.11
C GLY A 236 0.75 -0.90 -9.35
N TYR A 237 1.65 -0.77 -10.33
CA TYR A 237 2.72 -1.75 -10.53
C TYR A 237 3.66 -1.86 -9.32
N GLY A 238 3.95 -0.75 -8.66
CA GLY A 238 4.74 -0.74 -7.43
C GLY A 238 4.12 -1.62 -6.36
N ARG A 239 2.81 -1.48 -6.11
CA ARG A 239 2.03 -2.28 -5.17
C ARG A 239 1.95 -3.75 -5.61
N LEU A 240 1.63 -4.01 -6.88
CA LEU A 240 1.58 -5.35 -7.45
C LEU A 240 2.89 -6.13 -7.22
N TYR A 241 4.02 -5.52 -7.54
CA TYR A 241 5.31 -6.18 -7.36
C TYR A 241 5.75 -6.28 -5.89
N MET A 242 5.23 -5.41 -5.01
CA MET A 242 5.39 -5.56 -3.57
C MET A 242 4.67 -6.82 -3.07
N GLU A 243 3.41 -7.03 -3.45
CA GLU A 243 2.64 -8.23 -3.07
C GLU A 243 3.26 -9.52 -3.63
N LYS A 244 3.87 -9.46 -4.82
CA LYS A 244 4.64 -10.59 -5.41
C LYS A 244 6.02 -10.80 -4.76
N GLY A 245 6.41 -10.01 -3.76
CA GLY A 245 7.74 -10.07 -3.12
C GLY A 245 8.90 -9.65 -4.05
N GLN A 246 8.62 -9.04 -5.19
CA GLN A 246 9.60 -8.60 -6.19
C GLN A 246 10.09 -7.17 -5.88
N THR A 247 10.76 -7.00 -4.74
CA THR A 247 11.18 -5.70 -4.18
C THR A 247 11.89 -4.80 -5.19
N ARG A 248 12.80 -5.34 -6.01
CA ARG A 248 13.54 -4.53 -6.99
C ARG A 248 12.62 -3.91 -8.04
N LYS A 249 11.66 -4.68 -8.55
CA LYS A 249 10.68 -4.19 -9.53
C LYS A 249 9.72 -3.19 -8.90
N SER A 250 9.22 -3.50 -7.70
CA SER A 250 8.37 -2.58 -6.94
C SER A 250 9.04 -1.21 -6.78
N LEU A 251 10.25 -1.18 -6.23
CA LEU A 251 10.99 0.07 -6.04
C LEU A 251 11.36 0.78 -7.36
N SER A 252 11.53 0.04 -8.46
CA SER A 252 11.77 0.66 -9.77
C SER A 252 10.60 1.51 -10.22
N TYR A 253 9.36 1.02 -10.10
CA TYR A 253 8.15 1.75 -10.46
C TYR A 253 7.87 2.91 -9.50
N LEU A 254 7.97 2.66 -8.19
CA LEU A 254 7.73 3.70 -7.17
C LEU A 254 8.72 4.87 -7.26
N ARG A 255 9.98 4.61 -7.66
CA ARG A 255 10.98 5.66 -7.91
C ARG A 255 10.66 6.49 -9.14
N LYS A 256 10.07 5.91 -10.20
CA LYS A 256 9.59 6.68 -11.35
C LYS A 256 8.50 7.65 -10.92
N ALA A 257 7.54 7.18 -10.12
CA ALA A 257 6.49 8.03 -9.57
C ALA A 257 7.07 9.14 -8.65
N ASP A 258 8.03 8.81 -7.75
CA ASP A 258 8.68 9.80 -6.89
C ASP A 258 9.44 10.86 -7.69
N ALA A 259 10.14 10.46 -8.74
CA ALA A 259 10.86 11.39 -9.61
C ALA A 259 9.91 12.38 -10.30
N TYR A 260 8.73 11.92 -10.73
CA TYR A 260 7.71 12.80 -11.30
C TYR A 260 7.20 13.81 -10.25
N TYR A 261 6.83 13.35 -9.06
CA TYR A 261 6.35 14.24 -7.99
C TYR A 261 7.43 15.20 -7.50
N ALA A 262 8.71 14.78 -7.50
CA ALA A 262 9.82 15.66 -7.15
C ALA A 262 10.02 16.78 -8.17
N ALA A 263 9.74 16.54 -9.45
CA ALA A 263 9.82 17.54 -10.51
C ALA A 263 8.60 18.49 -10.52
N HIS A 264 7.50 18.13 -9.85
CA HIS A 264 6.26 18.90 -9.83
C HIS A 264 5.80 19.16 -8.37
N PRO A 265 6.59 19.88 -7.55
CA PRO A 265 6.36 20.02 -6.11
C PRO A 265 5.05 20.74 -5.74
N ASP A 266 4.55 21.59 -6.62
CA ASP A 266 3.28 22.33 -6.43
C ASP A 266 2.06 21.46 -6.70
N PHE A 267 2.28 20.30 -7.29
CA PHE A 267 1.24 19.38 -7.67
C PHE A 267 1.05 18.29 -6.59
N ALA A 268 0.03 18.44 -5.78
CA ALA A 268 -0.43 17.46 -4.78
C ALA A 268 0.69 16.86 -3.89
N PRO A 269 1.24 17.62 -2.93
CA PRO A 269 2.33 17.17 -2.04
C PRO A 269 1.98 15.87 -1.27
N ASN A 270 0.69 15.61 -1.05
CA ASN A 270 0.24 14.40 -0.38
C ASN A 270 0.52 13.12 -1.18
N PHE A 271 0.41 13.15 -2.52
CA PHE A 271 0.66 11.97 -3.36
C PHE A 271 2.11 11.49 -3.30
N ARG A 272 3.06 12.43 -3.18
CA ARG A 272 4.46 12.07 -2.97
C ARG A 272 4.66 11.41 -1.62
N THR A 273 4.04 11.93 -0.56
CA THR A 273 4.10 11.35 0.79
C THR A 273 3.56 9.92 0.79
N GLU A 274 2.41 9.68 0.18
CA GLU A 274 1.83 8.35 0.03
C GLU A 274 2.76 7.39 -0.71
N ASN A 275 3.34 7.83 -1.82
CA ASN A 275 4.29 7.02 -2.59
C ASN A 275 5.53 6.65 -1.75
N LEU A 276 6.06 7.60 -0.98
CA LEU A 276 7.19 7.35 -0.07
C LEU A 276 6.84 6.37 1.05
N ASP A 277 5.61 6.40 1.56
CA ASP A 277 5.16 5.46 2.58
C ASP A 277 5.03 4.04 2.03
N VAL A 278 4.54 3.87 0.80
CA VAL A 278 4.57 2.56 0.11
C VAL A 278 6.01 2.09 -0.08
N MET A 279 6.94 2.96 -0.47
CA MET A 279 8.37 2.60 -0.59
C MET A 279 8.96 2.15 0.76
N LYS A 280 8.64 2.82 1.86
CA LYS A 280 9.05 2.40 3.21
C LYS A 280 8.49 1.03 3.57
N GLU A 281 7.23 0.77 3.25
CA GLU A 281 6.61 -0.53 3.48
C GLU A 281 7.32 -1.64 2.70
N VAL A 282 7.62 -1.43 1.42
CA VAL A 282 8.38 -2.37 0.57
C VAL A 282 9.72 -2.73 1.21
N LEU A 283 10.48 -1.72 1.66
CA LEU A 283 11.77 -1.91 2.31
C LEU A 283 11.65 -2.63 3.66
N SER A 284 10.62 -2.31 4.43
CA SER A 284 10.33 -2.97 5.71
C SER A 284 10.01 -4.46 5.52
N ARG A 285 9.15 -4.80 4.55
CA ARG A 285 8.83 -6.20 4.20
C ARG A 285 10.07 -6.97 3.76
N GLN A 286 10.95 -6.36 2.96
CA GLN A 286 12.22 -6.97 2.55
C GLN A 286 13.12 -7.25 3.76
N LYS A 287 13.28 -6.28 4.65
CA LYS A 287 14.09 -6.42 5.87
C LYS A 287 13.58 -7.57 6.75
N LEU A 288 12.25 -7.68 6.90
CA LEU A 288 11.63 -8.76 7.66
C LEU A 288 11.86 -10.13 7.00
N GLN A 289 11.75 -10.24 5.68
CA GLN A 289 12.05 -11.48 4.94
C GLN A 289 13.50 -11.90 5.11
N LEU A 290 14.45 -10.96 4.96
CA LEU A 290 15.88 -11.24 5.18
C LEU A 290 16.13 -11.71 6.61
N GLY A 291 15.53 -11.09 7.62
CA GLY A 291 15.61 -11.52 9.01
C GLY A 291 15.09 -12.94 9.23
N ARG A 292 13.96 -13.31 8.61
CA ARG A 292 13.42 -14.68 8.67
C ARG A 292 14.36 -15.70 8.01
N ILE A 293 14.89 -15.40 6.82
CA ILE A 293 15.83 -16.26 6.12
C ILE A 293 17.09 -16.45 6.96
N THR A 294 17.64 -15.39 7.51
CA THR A 294 18.82 -15.45 8.39
C THR A 294 18.54 -16.29 9.63
N GLY A 295 17.38 -16.13 10.26
CA GLY A 295 16.97 -16.93 11.42
C GLY A 295 16.87 -18.43 11.08
N VAL A 296 16.28 -18.77 9.94
CA VAL A 296 16.21 -20.18 9.47
C VAL A 296 17.59 -20.74 9.21
N LEU A 297 18.48 -19.99 8.55
CA LEU A 297 19.85 -20.44 8.28
C LEU A 297 20.62 -20.67 9.57
N VAL A 298 20.51 -19.77 10.55
CA VAL A 298 21.14 -19.94 11.87
C VAL A 298 20.59 -21.20 12.56
N ALA A 299 19.28 -21.43 12.55
CA ALA A 299 18.67 -22.62 13.13
C ALA A 299 19.17 -23.91 12.46
N LEU A 300 19.30 -23.92 11.12
CA LEU A 300 19.84 -25.07 10.37
C LEU A 300 21.30 -25.33 10.72
N VAL A 301 22.13 -24.30 10.85
CA VAL A 301 23.53 -24.44 11.26
C VAL A 301 23.62 -25.01 12.66
N LEU A 302 22.82 -24.53 13.61
CA LEU A 302 22.77 -25.03 14.97
C LEU A 302 22.29 -26.50 15.02
N ALA A 303 21.27 -26.86 14.24
CA ALA A 303 20.81 -28.26 14.12
C ALA A 303 21.87 -29.16 13.54
N ALA A 304 22.58 -28.75 12.50
CA ALA A 304 23.67 -29.48 11.90
C ALA A 304 24.83 -29.69 12.90
N ALA A 305 25.19 -28.64 13.64
CA ALA A 305 26.19 -28.73 14.70
C ALA A 305 25.75 -29.73 15.80
N GLY A 306 24.50 -29.65 16.26
CA GLY A 306 23.93 -30.58 17.24
C GLY A 306 24.01 -32.06 16.77
N LEU A 307 23.64 -32.31 15.49
CA LEU A 307 23.75 -33.64 14.90
C LEU A 307 25.20 -34.12 14.79
N PHE A 308 26.12 -33.23 14.43
CA PHE A 308 27.54 -33.54 14.38
C PHE A 308 28.09 -33.96 15.75
N PHE A 309 27.78 -33.15 16.79
CA PHE A 309 28.21 -33.48 18.15
C PHE A 309 27.55 -34.75 18.70
N SER A 310 26.26 -34.99 18.40
CA SER A 310 25.58 -36.21 18.82
C SER A 310 26.16 -37.48 18.15
N ARG A 311 26.53 -37.38 16.86
CA ARG A 311 27.21 -38.47 16.13
C ARG A 311 28.60 -38.71 16.69
N ARG A 312 29.34 -37.64 17.02
CA ARG A 312 30.69 -37.77 17.62
C ARG A 312 30.61 -38.39 19.01
N LYS A 313 29.60 -38.01 19.83
CA LYS A 313 29.38 -38.65 21.13
C LYS A 313 29.03 -40.13 20.99
N LYS A 314 28.14 -40.54 20.08
CA LYS A 314 27.83 -41.95 19.83
C LYS A 314 29.01 -42.74 19.29
N ALA A 315 29.93 -42.11 18.53
CA ALA A 315 31.15 -42.73 18.08
C ALA A 315 32.16 -42.91 19.22
N SER A 316 32.24 -41.95 20.17
CA SER A 316 33.03 -42.03 21.37
C SER A 316 32.50 -43.10 22.33
N ASP A 317 31.17 -43.12 22.57
CA ASP A 317 30.53 -44.14 23.43
C ASP A 317 30.71 -45.58 22.86
N LYS A 318 30.73 -45.77 21.53
CA LYS A 318 31.04 -47.07 20.90
C LYS A 318 32.52 -47.42 20.94
N ALA A 319 33.42 -46.44 20.97
CA ALA A 319 34.85 -46.69 21.14
C ALA A 319 35.20 -47.09 22.57
N ASP A 320 34.42 -46.61 23.55
CA ASP A 320 34.60 -46.97 24.97
C ASP A 320 34.11 -48.40 25.30
N GLU A 321 33.15 -48.95 24.52
CA GLU A 321 32.64 -50.33 24.69
C GLU A 321 33.62 -51.40 24.12
N THR A 322 34.65 -50.99 23.36
CA THR A 322 35.62 -51.90 22.71
C THR A 322 37.07 -51.70 23.17
N ALA A 323 37.31 -50.93 24.22
CA ALA A 323 38.67 -50.71 24.74
C ALA A 323 39.12 -51.85 25.64
N PRO A 324 40.22 -52.53 25.35
CA PRO A 324 40.90 -53.38 26.33
C PRO A 324 41.51 -52.49 27.43
N ALA A 325 41.58 -53.09 28.63
CA ALA A 325 42.01 -52.41 29.87
C ALA A 325 43.33 -51.64 29.74
N ALA A 326 43.29 -50.45 30.32
CA ALA A 326 44.35 -49.60 30.84
C ALA A 326 45.77 -49.83 30.33
N VAL A 327 46.20 -49.00 29.37
CA VAL A 327 47.60 -48.62 29.22
C VAL A 327 47.76 -47.29 29.98
N SER A 328 48.62 -47.24 30.99
CA SER A 328 49.06 -46.02 31.66
C SER A 328 49.59 -45.05 30.61
N ALA A 329 48.86 -44.00 30.36
CA ALA A 329 49.32 -42.91 29.49
C ALA A 329 50.52 -42.25 30.21
N ASP A 330 51.73 -42.43 29.68
CA ASP A 330 52.90 -41.64 30.06
C ASP A 330 52.56 -40.16 29.93
N ALA A 331 52.78 -39.39 30.98
CA ALA A 331 52.53 -37.94 30.96
C ALA A 331 53.35 -37.29 29.84
N PRO A 332 52.77 -36.40 29.01
CA PRO A 332 53.46 -35.80 27.90
C PRO A 332 54.68 -34.99 28.35
N GLU A 333 55.86 -35.26 27.75
CA GLU A 333 57.06 -34.47 28.05
C GLU A 333 56.82 -32.96 27.74
N LEU A 334 56.92 -32.14 28.77
CA LEU A 334 56.73 -30.69 28.66
C LEU A 334 58.09 -30.00 28.68
N THR A 335 58.25 -29.03 27.78
CA THR A 335 59.37 -28.09 27.84
C THR A 335 59.23 -27.18 29.08
N GLU A 336 60.34 -26.64 29.59
CA GLU A 336 60.28 -25.74 30.76
C GLU A 336 59.29 -24.57 30.55
N ARG A 337 59.23 -24.04 29.32
CA ARG A 337 58.31 -22.95 28.97
C ARG A 337 56.83 -23.38 28.95
N GLU A 338 56.57 -24.63 28.55
CA GLU A 338 55.21 -25.21 28.60
C GLU A 338 54.78 -25.48 30.04
N LYS A 339 55.68 -25.88 30.92
CA LYS A 339 55.39 -26.05 32.35
C LYS A 339 55.06 -24.74 33.03
N GLU A 340 55.85 -23.69 32.83
CA GLU A 340 55.63 -22.36 33.41
C GLU A 340 54.23 -21.80 33.00
N ILE A 341 53.86 -21.95 31.74
CA ILE A 341 52.55 -21.47 31.25
C ILE A 341 51.43 -22.33 31.80
N LEU A 342 51.59 -23.64 31.83
CA LEU A 342 50.62 -24.58 32.39
C LEU A 342 50.37 -24.29 33.90
N GLU A 343 51.40 -24.05 34.69
CA GLU A 343 51.34 -23.70 36.09
C GLU A 343 50.57 -22.39 36.30
N LEU A 344 50.84 -21.36 35.50
CA LEU A 344 50.09 -20.10 35.59
C LEU A 344 48.61 -20.22 35.16
N LEU A 345 48.34 -21.08 34.18
CA LEU A 345 46.95 -21.38 33.77
C LEU A 345 46.17 -22.06 34.89
N THR A 346 46.80 -22.99 35.64
CA THR A 346 46.14 -23.68 36.78
C THR A 346 45.92 -22.76 38.00
N LYS A 347 46.73 -21.72 38.15
CA LYS A 347 46.54 -20.67 39.12
C LYS A 347 45.47 -19.64 38.69
N GLY A 348 44.85 -19.82 37.52
CA GLY A 348 43.75 -18.98 37.02
C GLY A 348 44.17 -17.67 36.35
N TYR A 349 45.45 -17.52 35.97
CA TYR A 349 45.95 -16.32 35.31
C TYR A 349 45.38 -16.21 33.89
N THR A 350 45.01 -15.02 33.50
CA THR A 350 44.54 -14.68 32.18
C THR A 350 45.72 -14.60 31.19
N THR A 351 45.48 -14.71 29.89
CA THR A 351 46.49 -14.59 28.82
C THR A 351 47.35 -13.30 28.95
N PRO A 352 46.79 -12.11 29.16
CA PRO A 352 47.60 -10.91 29.38
C PRO A 352 48.49 -10.98 30.65
N GLN A 353 47.97 -11.50 31.75
CA GLN A 353 48.72 -11.66 33.02
C GLN A 353 49.87 -12.65 32.84
N ILE A 354 49.68 -13.76 32.12
CA ILE A 354 50.74 -14.72 31.83
C ILE A 354 51.81 -14.06 30.93
N ALA A 355 51.37 -13.26 29.94
CA ALA A 355 52.25 -12.54 29.06
C ALA A 355 53.19 -11.58 29.85
N ASP A 356 52.58 -10.83 30.79
CA ASP A 356 53.30 -9.89 31.64
C ASP A 356 54.24 -10.61 32.62
N CYS A 357 53.80 -11.70 33.25
CA CYS A 357 54.64 -12.48 34.18
C CYS A 357 55.86 -13.12 33.50
N LEU A 358 55.74 -13.52 32.24
CA LEU A 358 56.78 -14.28 31.55
C LEU A 358 57.58 -13.44 30.53
N GLY A 359 57.25 -12.14 30.39
CA GLY A 359 57.91 -11.26 29.41
C GLY A 359 57.62 -11.66 27.95
N LEU A 360 56.40 -12.16 27.67
CA LEU A 360 55.96 -12.62 26.38
C LEU A 360 54.91 -11.70 25.76
N SER A 361 54.65 -11.86 24.46
CA SER A 361 53.47 -11.24 23.87
C SER A 361 52.22 -12.04 24.18
N PRO A 362 51.04 -11.43 24.32
CA PRO A 362 49.77 -12.16 24.48
C PRO A 362 49.52 -13.21 23.38
N GLU A 363 49.96 -12.93 22.17
CA GLU A 363 49.85 -13.85 21.01
C GLU A 363 50.74 -15.09 21.20
N THR A 364 51.92 -14.91 21.75
CA THR A 364 52.82 -16.03 22.08
C THR A 364 52.20 -16.96 23.16
N VAL A 365 51.56 -16.38 24.18
CA VAL A 365 50.87 -17.15 25.21
C VAL A 365 49.66 -17.88 24.65
N LYS A 366 48.90 -17.27 23.74
CA LYS A 366 47.81 -17.98 23.04
C LYS A 366 48.30 -19.18 22.22
N TRP A 367 49.44 -19.01 21.57
CA TRP A 367 50.08 -20.09 20.81
C TRP A 367 50.48 -21.27 21.72
N TYR A 368 51.12 -21.01 22.84
CA TYR A 368 51.43 -22.02 23.83
C TYR A 368 50.21 -22.71 24.42
N ARG A 369 49.17 -21.97 24.75
CA ARG A 369 47.87 -22.54 25.22
C ARG A 369 47.33 -23.54 24.19
N LYS A 370 47.26 -23.12 22.92
CA LYS A 370 46.78 -23.99 21.85
C LYS A 370 47.63 -25.26 21.70
N LYS A 371 48.94 -25.10 21.82
CA LYS A 371 49.89 -26.23 21.76
C LYS A 371 49.68 -27.20 22.94
N LEU A 372 49.47 -26.70 24.15
CA LEU A 372 49.16 -27.51 25.32
C LEU A 372 47.84 -28.27 25.19
N LEU A 373 46.78 -27.59 24.70
CA LEU A 373 45.50 -28.25 24.45
C LEU A 373 45.63 -29.44 23.52
N VAL A 374 46.41 -29.29 22.43
CA VAL A 374 46.68 -30.36 21.49
C VAL A 374 47.53 -31.49 22.12
N LYS A 375 48.53 -31.10 22.91
CA LYS A 375 49.49 -32.07 23.53
C LYS A 375 48.84 -32.94 24.60
N PHE A 376 47.81 -32.39 25.29
CA PHE A 376 47.01 -33.13 26.30
C PHE A 376 45.73 -33.73 25.70
N ASP A 377 45.48 -33.54 24.42
CA ASP A 377 44.27 -33.96 23.71
C ASP A 377 42.95 -33.50 24.41
N VAL A 378 42.91 -32.25 24.82
CA VAL A 378 41.77 -31.65 25.52
C VAL A 378 41.22 -30.44 24.77
N ALA A 379 39.90 -30.18 24.92
CA ALA A 379 39.19 -29.17 24.13
C ALA A 379 39.31 -27.74 24.69
N ASN A 380 39.56 -27.59 25.97
CA ASN A 380 39.57 -26.27 26.60
C ASN A 380 40.55 -26.20 27.84
N THR A 381 40.78 -24.98 28.32
CA THR A 381 41.73 -24.74 29.41
C THR A 381 41.31 -25.37 30.74
N ALA A 382 39.99 -25.50 30.99
CA ALA A 382 39.49 -26.12 32.21
C ALA A 382 39.81 -27.64 32.22
N GLU A 383 39.61 -28.32 31.11
CA GLU A 383 40.01 -29.73 30.90
C GLU A 383 41.53 -29.89 31.00
N LEU A 384 42.30 -28.98 30.36
CA LEU A 384 43.76 -28.99 30.40
C LEU A 384 44.25 -28.92 31.87
N THR A 385 43.70 -28.01 32.68
CA THR A 385 44.12 -27.88 34.09
C THR A 385 43.68 -29.04 34.97
N SER A 386 42.52 -29.65 34.68
CA SER A 386 42.09 -30.89 35.37
C SER A 386 43.01 -32.05 35.05
N THR A 387 43.21 -32.30 33.73
CA THR A 387 44.06 -33.43 33.27
C THR A 387 45.49 -33.31 33.76
N ALA A 388 46.06 -32.09 33.78
CA ALA A 388 47.40 -31.87 34.25
C ALA A 388 47.54 -32.14 35.77
N LYS A 389 46.49 -31.86 36.57
CA LYS A 389 46.43 -32.23 38.01
C LYS A 389 46.28 -33.72 38.22
N ASP A 390 45.41 -34.36 37.43
CA ASP A 390 45.18 -35.81 37.52
C ASP A 390 46.44 -36.61 37.12
N MET A 391 47.29 -36.08 36.25
CA MET A 391 48.58 -36.64 35.85
C MET A 391 49.73 -36.29 36.82
N GLY A 392 49.49 -35.46 37.85
CA GLY A 392 50.52 -35.09 38.83
C GLY A 392 51.62 -34.17 38.25
N LEU A 393 51.35 -33.41 37.21
CA LEU A 393 52.34 -32.54 36.55
C LEU A 393 52.41 -31.14 37.19
N ILE A 394 51.45 -30.84 38.08
CA ILE A 394 51.33 -29.57 38.80
C ILE A 394 50.60 -29.76 40.12
#